data_75c5b41c00cc5922b6e557d61ef3cf2c
#
_entry.id   75c5b41c00cc5922b6e557d61ef3cf2c
#
_cell.length_a   1.000
_cell.length_b   1.000
_cell.length_c   1.000
_cell.angle_alpha   90.00
_cell.angle_beta   90.00
_cell.angle_gamma   90.00
#
_symmetry.space_group_name_H-M   'P 1'
#
loop_
_entity.id
_entity.type
_entity.pdbx_description
1 polymer ?
#
loop_
_entity_poly.entity_id
_entity_poly.type
_entity_poly.pdbx_seq_one_letter_code
_entity_poly.pdbx_strand_id
1 'polypeptide(L)'
;MMKKSWLCTIITQFFLCLSLFLVINLCQNQKQMIRNGKVNDISMDLYFISVIGGVRNLEEQTLLIKQVEKVAKKFNARFVINIGELGEDDPLVQNATLRFPSVKIPWYLTRALRGRGVNHYLKQFKFAHASLDIIVVDTGLYEASSNGAGDRQSQWLIDTLENSESKWCIAVGFHPLVACEEDTSQTEPKREFQSLHGVFLKYGVDAYISGPACANDVEERPIAKPKTGTARYKGPLLTKMSRNSPYSMEKVNGFLLHKVSALEIVSYLVTLEGDVV
;
A
#
# COMPACT_ATOMS: atom_id res chain seq x y z
N MET A 1 -23.09 -45.04 -42.13
CA MET A 1 -22.26 -44.88 -40.92
C MET A 1 -22.07 -43.41 -40.44
N MET A 2 -22.70 -42.38 -41.03
CA MET A 2 -22.53 -40.96 -40.67
C MET A 2 -23.45 -40.43 -39.52
N LYS A 3 -24.52 -41.11 -39.16
CA LYS A 3 -25.48 -40.61 -38.11
C LYS A 3 -24.96 -40.66 -36.68
N LYS A 4 -23.99 -41.49 -36.32
CA LYS A 4 -23.43 -41.61 -34.96
C LYS A 4 -22.47 -40.46 -34.59
N SER A 5 -21.75 -39.90 -35.56
CA SER A 5 -20.79 -38.81 -35.30
C SER A 5 -21.49 -37.49 -34.94
N TRP A 6 -22.58 -37.16 -35.63
CA TRP A 6 -23.36 -35.96 -35.36
C TRP A 6 -24.02 -35.95 -33.99
N LEU A 7 -24.54 -37.11 -33.54
CA LEU A 7 -25.13 -37.27 -32.22
C LEU A 7 -24.08 -37.03 -31.10
N CYS A 8 -22.86 -37.57 -31.25
CA CYS A 8 -21.78 -37.34 -30.31
C CYS A 8 -21.43 -35.83 -30.20
N THR A 9 -21.38 -35.10 -31.33
CA THR A 9 -21.07 -33.66 -31.33
C THR A 9 -22.13 -32.86 -30.61
N ILE A 10 -23.41 -33.17 -30.80
CA ILE A 10 -24.53 -32.50 -30.10
C ILE A 10 -24.43 -32.75 -28.59
N ILE A 11 -24.18 -34.02 -28.20
CA ILE A 11 -24.07 -34.37 -26.77
C ILE A 11 -22.92 -33.66 -26.10
N THR A 12 -21.72 -33.59 -26.73
CA THR A 12 -20.57 -32.89 -26.18
C THR A 12 -20.84 -31.37 -26.08
N GLN A 13 -21.50 -30.78 -27.06
CA GLN A 13 -21.85 -29.36 -27.04
C GLN A 13 -22.87 -29.03 -25.94
N PHE A 14 -23.85 -29.92 -25.76
CA PHE A 14 -24.83 -29.77 -24.67
C PHE A 14 -24.17 -29.84 -23.28
N PHE A 15 -23.24 -30.79 -23.06
CA PHE A 15 -22.48 -30.86 -21.80
C PHE A 15 -21.58 -29.67 -21.58
N LEU A 16 -20.95 -29.12 -22.60
CA LEU A 16 -20.16 -27.90 -22.51
C LEU A 16 -21.03 -26.67 -22.14
N CYS A 17 -22.18 -26.51 -22.77
CA CYS A 17 -23.12 -25.45 -22.45
C CYS A 17 -23.68 -25.61 -21.03
N LEU A 18 -24.00 -26.83 -20.60
CA LEU A 18 -24.51 -27.14 -19.28
C LEU A 18 -23.46 -26.86 -18.19
N SER A 19 -22.20 -27.24 -18.44
CA SER A 19 -21.10 -26.98 -17.50
C SER A 19 -20.83 -25.48 -17.34
N LEU A 20 -20.81 -24.71 -18.43
CA LEU A 20 -20.69 -23.25 -18.42
C LEU A 20 -21.87 -22.61 -17.69
N PHE A 21 -23.10 -23.07 -17.96
CA PHE A 21 -24.29 -22.56 -17.28
C PHE A 21 -24.24 -22.85 -15.76
N LEU A 22 -23.80 -24.05 -15.35
CA LEU A 22 -23.65 -24.39 -13.93
C LEU A 22 -22.55 -23.55 -13.26
N VAL A 23 -21.40 -23.34 -13.91
CA VAL A 23 -20.32 -22.49 -13.37
C VAL A 23 -20.79 -21.06 -13.18
N ILE A 24 -21.49 -20.49 -14.18
CA ILE A 24 -22.01 -19.12 -14.10
C ILE A 24 -23.07 -19.01 -13.00
N ASN A 25 -24.02 -19.95 -12.91
CA ASN A 25 -25.07 -19.90 -11.89
C ASN A 25 -24.57 -20.22 -10.49
N LEU A 26 -23.59 -21.10 -10.30
CA LEU A 26 -22.96 -21.33 -9.00
C LEU A 26 -22.21 -20.08 -8.52
N CYS A 27 -21.51 -19.37 -9.44
CA CYS A 27 -20.91 -18.06 -9.13
C CYS A 27 -21.97 -16.99 -8.79
N GLN A 28 -23.13 -17.00 -9.44
CA GLN A 28 -24.21 -16.03 -9.16
C GLN A 28 -24.96 -16.37 -7.87
N ASN A 29 -25.18 -17.64 -7.56
CA ASN A 29 -25.79 -18.04 -6.29
C ASN A 29 -24.92 -17.69 -5.08
N GLN A 30 -23.60 -17.72 -5.19
CA GLN A 30 -22.73 -17.21 -4.13
C GLN A 30 -22.97 -15.71 -3.87
N LYS A 31 -23.25 -14.91 -4.91
CA LYS A 31 -23.61 -13.49 -4.74
C LYS A 31 -24.96 -13.26 -4.07
N GLN A 32 -25.92 -14.18 -4.21
CA GLN A 32 -27.25 -14.07 -3.58
C GLN A 32 -27.26 -14.60 -2.12
N MET A 33 -26.47 -15.63 -1.79
CA MET A 33 -26.35 -16.10 -0.40
C MET A 33 -25.73 -15.05 0.53
N ILE A 34 -24.86 -14.19 0.01
CA ILE A 34 -24.24 -13.07 0.75
C ILE A 34 -25.27 -11.98 1.10
N ARG A 35 -26.42 -11.94 0.43
CA ARG A 35 -27.44 -10.88 0.58
C ARG A 35 -28.47 -11.15 1.70
N ASN A 36 -28.64 -12.38 2.18
CA ASN A 36 -29.73 -12.75 3.10
C ASN A 36 -29.29 -13.39 4.44
N GLY A 37 -28.01 -13.49 4.72
CA GLY A 37 -27.51 -13.98 6.01
C GLY A 37 -26.88 -12.86 6.82
N LYS A 38 -27.28 -12.69 8.07
CA LYS A 38 -26.47 -12.03 9.10
C LYS A 38 -25.17 -12.86 9.33
N VAL A 39 -24.31 -12.90 8.33
CA VAL A 39 -22.95 -13.40 8.44
C VAL A 39 -22.09 -12.18 8.71
N ASN A 40 -21.30 -12.22 9.77
CA ASN A 40 -20.24 -11.26 10.03
C ASN A 40 -19.57 -10.91 8.72
N ASP A 41 -19.56 -9.61 8.41
CA ASP A 41 -19.18 -9.02 7.13
C ASP A 41 -17.65 -9.25 6.87
N ILE A 42 -17.31 -10.51 6.52
CA ILE A 42 -15.95 -10.82 6.05
C ILE A 42 -15.93 -10.38 4.59
N SER A 43 -15.61 -9.13 4.37
CA SER A 43 -15.39 -8.59 3.03
C SER A 43 -14.47 -9.53 2.25
N MET A 44 -14.84 -9.86 1.00
CA MET A 44 -14.00 -10.70 0.14
C MET A 44 -12.66 -10.03 -0.17
N ASP A 45 -12.66 -8.70 -0.25
CA ASP A 45 -11.47 -7.88 -0.50
C ASP A 45 -11.25 -6.93 0.69
N LEU A 46 -10.00 -6.69 1.01
CA LEU A 46 -9.59 -5.70 1.99
C LEU A 46 -9.16 -4.44 1.28
N TYR A 47 -9.74 -3.30 1.67
CA TYR A 47 -9.32 -1.99 1.18
C TYR A 47 -8.63 -1.20 2.28
N PHE A 48 -7.55 -0.51 1.92
CA PHE A 48 -6.89 0.45 2.80
C PHE A 48 -6.31 1.61 1.98
N ILE A 49 -5.94 2.69 2.66
CA ILE A 49 -5.44 3.91 2.02
C ILE A 49 -4.05 4.19 2.54
N SER A 50 -3.13 4.60 1.68
CA SER A 50 -1.86 5.18 2.07
C SER A 50 -1.76 6.63 1.61
N VAL A 51 -1.31 7.51 2.50
CA VAL A 51 -1.23 8.95 2.28
C VAL A 51 0.09 9.47 2.84
N ILE A 52 0.63 10.52 2.23
CA ILE A 52 1.80 11.22 2.76
C ILE A 52 1.37 12.38 3.64
N GLY A 53 1.89 12.39 4.85
CA GLY A 53 1.70 13.45 5.83
C GLY A 53 2.58 14.70 5.61
N GLY A 54 2.54 15.60 6.54
CA GLY A 54 3.54 16.60 6.93
C GLY A 54 3.55 17.92 6.17
N VAL A 55 3.77 17.95 4.88
CA VAL A 55 4.29 19.17 4.22
C VAL A 55 3.25 19.99 3.45
N ARG A 56 1.95 19.79 3.71
CA ARG A 56 0.88 20.51 3.04
C ARG A 56 0.39 21.69 3.86
N ASN A 57 -0.03 22.76 3.18
CA ASN A 57 -0.79 23.82 3.86
C ASN A 57 -2.15 23.30 4.35
N LEU A 58 -2.82 24.05 5.22
CA LEU A 58 -4.05 23.62 5.88
C LEU A 58 -5.21 23.35 4.89
N GLU A 59 -5.27 24.10 3.79
CA GLU A 59 -6.31 23.95 2.76
C GLU A 59 -6.10 22.62 2.01
N GLU A 60 -4.88 22.36 1.55
CA GLU A 60 -4.52 21.08 0.90
C GLU A 60 -4.76 19.88 1.82
N GLN A 61 -4.39 19.98 3.12
CA GLN A 61 -4.68 18.94 4.10
C GLN A 61 -6.18 18.68 4.22
N THR A 62 -6.97 19.75 4.28
CA THR A 62 -8.42 19.65 4.42
C THR A 62 -9.05 18.99 3.19
N LEU A 63 -8.61 19.35 1.98
CA LEU A 63 -9.07 18.73 0.74
C LEU A 63 -8.69 17.23 0.70
N LEU A 64 -7.45 16.91 1.03
CA LEU A 64 -6.95 15.55 1.07
C LEU A 64 -7.77 14.68 2.03
N ILE A 65 -8.00 15.15 3.27
CA ILE A 65 -8.77 14.40 4.27
C ILE A 65 -10.22 14.19 3.83
N LYS A 66 -10.86 15.19 3.21
CA LYS A 66 -12.21 15.05 2.64
C LYS A 66 -12.27 13.98 1.56
N GLN A 67 -11.26 13.92 0.67
CA GLN A 67 -11.21 12.89 -0.35
C GLN A 67 -10.91 11.51 0.25
N VAL A 68 -10.00 11.41 1.23
CA VAL A 68 -9.74 10.18 1.98
C VAL A 68 -11.03 9.69 2.64
N GLU A 69 -11.79 10.56 3.30
CA GLU A 69 -13.07 10.22 3.93
C GLU A 69 -14.08 9.68 2.91
N LYS A 70 -14.24 10.38 1.78
CA LYS A 70 -15.14 9.98 0.69
C LYS A 70 -14.79 8.59 0.15
N VAL A 71 -13.51 8.36 -0.14
CA VAL A 71 -13.02 7.09 -0.68
C VAL A 71 -13.09 5.98 0.36
N ALA A 72 -12.72 6.27 1.62
CA ALA A 72 -12.81 5.31 2.71
C ALA A 72 -14.25 4.81 2.91
N LYS A 73 -15.23 5.71 2.88
CA LYS A 73 -16.66 5.34 2.96
C LYS A 73 -17.13 4.55 1.73
N LYS A 74 -16.74 4.98 0.52
CA LYS A 74 -17.16 4.34 -0.73
C LYS A 74 -16.67 2.89 -0.84
N PHE A 75 -15.42 2.64 -0.44
CA PHE A 75 -14.78 1.33 -0.57
C PHE A 75 -14.72 0.53 0.74
N ASN A 76 -15.31 1.06 1.82
CA ASN A 76 -15.25 0.46 3.15
C ASN A 76 -13.80 0.16 3.60
N ALA A 77 -12.91 1.15 3.43
CA ALA A 77 -11.51 1.00 3.78
C ALA A 77 -11.36 0.72 5.29
N ARG A 78 -10.52 -0.27 5.61
CA ARG A 78 -10.33 -0.76 6.98
C ARG A 78 -9.42 0.14 7.81
N PHE A 79 -8.46 0.81 7.17
CA PHE A 79 -7.49 1.68 7.84
C PHE A 79 -6.84 2.65 6.85
N VAL A 80 -6.15 3.66 7.40
CA VAL A 80 -5.27 4.56 6.66
C VAL A 80 -3.84 4.37 7.18
N ILE A 81 -2.87 4.40 6.28
CA ILE A 81 -1.45 4.49 6.61
C ILE A 81 -0.98 5.90 6.29
N ASN A 82 -0.57 6.65 7.29
CA ASN A 82 0.08 7.94 7.10
C ASN A 82 1.60 7.74 7.05
N ILE A 83 2.18 8.06 5.90
CA ILE A 83 3.61 7.97 5.67
C ILE A 83 4.21 9.35 5.95
N GLY A 84 4.77 9.49 7.13
CA GLY A 84 5.32 10.74 7.62
C GLY A 84 6.55 10.52 8.49
N GLU A 85 7.39 11.52 8.57
CA GLU A 85 8.58 11.50 9.43
C GLU A 85 8.22 11.67 10.91
N LEU A 86 7.15 12.42 11.19
CA LEU A 86 6.80 12.89 12.53
C LEU A 86 5.94 11.91 13.34
N GLY A 87 5.39 10.86 12.72
CA GLY A 87 4.52 9.90 13.40
C GLY A 87 3.24 10.57 13.91
N GLU A 88 2.98 10.49 15.23
CA GLU A 88 1.79 11.07 15.87
C GLU A 88 1.77 12.61 15.86
N ASP A 89 2.95 13.23 15.78
CA ASP A 89 3.10 14.68 15.70
C ASP A 89 2.85 15.23 14.28
N ASP A 90 2.46 14.38 13.33
CA ASP A 90 2.21 14.78 11.96
C ASP A 90 0.95 15.67 11.85
N PRO A 91 1.09 16.89 11.26
CA PRO A 91 -0.03 17.83 11.14
C PRO A 91 -1.26 17.28 10.42
N LEU A 92 -1.08 16.38 9.44
CA LEU A 92 -2.20 15.76 8.73
C LEU A 92 -3.00 14.85 9.66
N VAL A 93 -2.32 14.06 10.50
CA VAL A 93 -2.94 13.16 11.48
C VAL A 93 -3.69 13.95 12.53
N GLN A 94 -3.08 15.01 13.07
CA GLN A 94 -3.72 15.89 14.04
C GLN A 94 -4.95 16.58 13.45
N ASN A 95 -4.86 17.09 12.23
CA ASN A 95 -5.98 17.70 11.53
C ASN A 95 -7.11 16.69 11.25
N ALA A 96 -6.76 15.46 10.83
CA ALA A 96 -7.75 14.39 10.60
C ALA A 96 -8.50 14.05 11.89
N THR A 97 -7.78 13.90 12.99
CA THR A 97 -8.37 13.55 14.30
C THR A 97 -9.29 14.65 14.83
N LEU A 98 -8.88 15.91 14.71
CA LEU A 98 -9.60 17.05 15.29
C LEU A 98 -10.82 17.48 14.46
N ARG A 99 -10.70 17.48 13.13
CA ARG A 99 -11.73 18.06 12.23
C ARG A 99 -12.61 17.06 11.55
N PHE A 100 -12.18 15.79 11.46
CA PHE A 100 -12.90 14.74 10.75
C PHE A 100 -13.15 13.51 11.62
N PRO A 101 -13.85 13.66 12.78
CA PRO A 101 -14.13 12.55 13.70
C PRO A 101 -15.05 11.48 13.07
N SER A 102 -15.65 11.78 11.92
CA SER A 102 -16.45 10.81 11.15
C SER A 102 -15.60 9.75 10.46
N VAL A 103 -14.30 9.97 10.27
CA VAL A 103 -13.36 8.98 9.78
C VAL A 103 -12.94 8.06 10.94
N LYS A 104 -13.86 7.20 11.37
CA LYS A 104 -13.67 6.27 12.49
C LYS A 104 -12.80 5.06 12.15
N ILE A 105 -11.94 5.15 11.15
CA ILE A 105 -11.02 4.07 10.80
C ILE A 105 -9.65 4.29 11.44
N PRO A 106 -8.92 3.22 11.83
CA PRO A 106 -7.59 3.34 12.41
C PRO A 106 -6.60 4.01 11.46
N TRP A 107 -5.74 4.86 12.02
CA TRP A 107 -4.59 5.42 11.34
C TRP A 107 -3.32 4.76 11.86
N TYR A 108 -2.54 4.19 10.96
CA TYR A 108 -1.22 3.62 11.23
C TYR A 108 -0.16 4.58 10.69
N LEU A 109 0.92 4.77 11.45
CA LEU A 109 1.85 5.86 11.21
C LEU A 109 3.25 5.31 11.01
N THR A 110 3.99 5.85 10.05
CA THR A 110 5.43 5.70 10.01
C THR A 110 6.10 6.81 10.80
N ARG A 111 7.34 6.59 11.18
CA ARG A 111 8.20 7.58 11.82
C ARG A 111 9.63 7.37 11.36
N ALA A 112 10.37 8.45 11.19
CA ALA A 112 11.78 8.39 10.82
C ALA A 112 12.60 9.47 11.53
N LEU A 113 12.02 10.16 12.54
CA LEU A 113 12.68 11.22 13.26
C LEU A 113 13.73 10.67 14.23
N ARG A 114 14.96 11.10 14.08
CA ARG A 114 16.09 10.65 14.92
C ARG A 114 15.87 10.98 16.40
N GLY A 115 16.24 10.06 17.28
CA GLY A 115 16.28 10.27 18.73
C GLY A 115 14.99 10.11 19.51
N ARG A 116 13.86 9.78 18.89
CA ARG A 116 12.56 9.60 19.57
C ARG A 116 12.06 8.15 19.60
N GLY A 117 12.92 7.22 19.99
CA GLY A 117 12.55 5.81 20.13
C GLY A 117 12.38 5.08 18.81
N VAL A 118 12.20 3.75 18.92
CA VAL A 118 12.02 2.85 17.78
C VAL A 118 10.52 2.72 17.49
N ASN A 119 10.13 2.91 16.24
CA ASN A 119 8.74 2.78 15.82
C ASN A 119 8.57 1.77 14.67
N HIS A 120 8.82 0.51 14.98
CA HIS A 120 8.50 -0.58 14.09
C HIS A 120 7.44 -1.49 14.71
N TYR A 121 6.53 -2.00 13.90
CA TYR A 121 5.46 -2.88 14.36
C TYR A 121 4.84 -3.67 13.22
N LEU A 122 4.15 -4.76 13.58
CA LEU A 122 3.35 -5.59 12.70
C LEU A 122 1.86 -5.34 12.96
N LYS A 123 1.07 -5.26 11.90
CA LYS A 123 -0.39 -5.32 11.91
C LYS A 123 -0.86 -6.41 10.98
N GLN A 124 -1.63 -7.33 11.51
CA GLN A 124 -2.17 -8.47 10.75
C GLN A 124 -3.68 -8.27 10.50
N PHE A 125 -4.08 -8.51 9.27
CA PHE A 125 -5.47 -8.39 8.84
C PHE A 125 -5.92 -9.70 8.19
N LYS A 126 -7.05 -10.22 8.67
CA LYS A 126 -7.72 -11.39 8.06
C LYS A 126 -8.94 -10.93 7.28
N PHE A 127 -9.10 -11.48 6.08
CA PHE A 127 -10.23 -11.19 5.21
C PHE A 127 -10.51 -12.42 4.34
N ALA A 128 -11.79 -12.77 4.17
CA ALA A 128 -12.20 -13.99 3.46
C ALA A 128 -11.31 -15.20 3.82
N HIS A 129 -10.56 -15.71 2.86
CA HIS A 129 -9.64 -16.85 3.02
C HIS A 129 -8.17 -16.43 2.89
N ALA A 130 -7.85 -15.16 3.12
CA ALA A 130 -6.51 -14.61 3.01
C ALA A 130 -6.15 -13.76 4.23
N SER A 131 -4.87 -13.47 4.36
CA SER A 131 -4.32 -12.58 5.39
C SER A 131 -3.31 -11.62 4.77
N LEU A 132 -3.18 -10.46 5.39
CA LEU A 132 -2.24 -9.41 5.02
C LEU A 132 -1.47 -9.00 6.27
N ASP A 133 -0.16 -9.01 6.16
CA ASP A 133 0.75 -8.41 7.12
C ASP A 133 1.19 -7.04 6.62
N ILE A 134 0.97 -6.02 7.44
CA ILE A 134 1.54 -4.67 7.27
C ILE A 134 2.67 -4.53 8.27
N ILE A 135 3.90 -4.47 7.76
CA ILE A 135 5.12 -4.33 8.55
C ILE A 135 5.62 -2.91 8.43
N VAL A 136 5.49 -2.13 9.49
CA VAL A 136 6.02 -0.76 9.52
C VAL A 136 7.46 -0.81 10.03
N VAL A 137 8.37 -0.18 9.30
CA VAL A 137 9.80 -0.07 9.63
C VAL A 137 10.20 1.39 9.84
N ASP A 138 11.03 1.62 10.85
CA ASP A 138 11.64 2.93 11.09
C ASP A 138 12.91 3.05 10.23
N THR A 139 12.75 3.68 9.08
CA THR A 139 13.85 3.81 8.13
C THR A 139 14.91 4.82 8.55
N GLY A 140 14.62 5.72 9.50
CA GLY A 140 15.61 6.63 10.07
C GLY A 140 16.73 5.93 10.84
N LEU A 141 16.48 4.71 11.32
CA LEU A 141 17.50 3.91 12.02
C LEU A 141 18.60 3.39 11.08
N TYR A 142 18.32 3.25 9.79
CA TYR A 142 19.29 2.81 8.79
C TYR A 142 20.21 3.93 8.32
N GLU A 143 19.74 5.18 8.34
CA GLU A 143 20.56 6.35 8.03
C GLU A 143 21.55 6.67 9.14
N ALA A 144 21.21 6.34 10.40
CA ALA A 144 22.03 6.62 11.57
C ALA A 144 22.96 5.43 11.90
N SER A 145 24.04 5.26 11.16
CA SER A 145 24.98 4.12 11.17
C SER A 145 25.65 3.75 12.50
N SER A 146 25.32 4.36 13.65
CA SER A 146 26.23 4.29 14.80
C SER A 146 25.73 3.58 16.06
N ASN A 147 24.44 3.21 16.20
CA ASN A 147 23.93 2.82 17.52
C ASN A 147 23.39 1.37 17.65
N GLY A 148 23.60 0.50 16.67
CA GLY A 148 23.05 -0.87 16.71
C GLY A 148 21.52 -0.96 16.75
N ALA A 149 20.82 0.16 16.64
CA ALA A 149 19.35 0.19 16.62
C ALA A 149 18.80 -0.37 15.30
N GLY A 150 19.48 -0.07 14.20
CA GLY A 150 19.18 -0.66 12.88
C GLY A 150 19.37 -2.18 12.89
N ASP A 151 20.41 -2.69 13.55
CA ASP A 151 20.65 -4.13 13.66
C ASP A 151 19.56 -4.84 14.46
N ARG A 152 19.10 -4.24 15.57
CA ARG A 152 17.99 -4.80 16.37
C ARG A 152 16.67 -4.79 15.58
N GLN A 153 16.39 -3.73 14.83
CA GLN A 153 15.23 -3.70 13.96
C GLN A 153 15.33 -4.73 12.84
N SER A 154 16.52 -4.90 12.25
CA SER A 154 16.75 -5.91 11.22
C SER A 154 16.53 -7.32 11.76
N GLN A 155 16.99 -7.62 12.96
CA GLN A 155 16.73 -8.93 13.58
C GLN A 155 15.24 -9.13 13.86
N TRP A 156 14.56 -8.15 14.46
CA TRP A 156 13.12 -8.19 14.67
C TRP A 156 12.33 -8.38 13.35
N LEU A 157 12.77 -7.71 12.29
CA LEU A 157 12.15 -7.82 10.97
C LEU A 157 12.31 -9.24 10.40
N ILE A 158 13.51 -9.81 10.52
CA ILE A 158 13.79 -11.18 10.09
C ILE A 158 12.92 -12.16 10.86
N ASP A 159 12.91 -12.08 12.19
CA ASP A 159 12.09 -12.94 13.04
C ASP A 159 10.59 -12.80 12.71
N THR A 160 10.12 -11.58 12.42
CA THR A 160 8.75 -11.31 12.05
C THR A 160 8.39 -11.95 10.71
N LEU A 161 9.26 -11.82 9.71
CA LEU A 161 9.05 -12.37 8.37
C LEU A 161 9.16 -13.91 8.35
N GLU A 162 10.07 -14.49 9.12
CA GLU A 162 10.21 -15.95 9.26
C GLU A 162 8.99 -16.61 9.91
N ASN A 163 8.34 -15.91 10.84
CA ASN A 163 7.15 -16.41 11.53
C ASN A 163 5.82 -15.97 10.87
N SER A 164 5.87 -15.24 9.76
CA SER A 164 4.65 -14.81 9.05
C SER A 164 4.07 -15.97 8.23
N GLU A 165 2.81 -16.27 8.50
CA GLU A 165 1.99 -17.20 7.69
C GLU A 165 1.00 -16.45 6.79
N SER A 166 1.13 -15.14 6.68
CA SER A 166 0.22 -14.32 5.90
C SER A 166 0.45 -14.52 4.40
N LYS A 167 -0.64 -14.54 3.65
CA LYS A 167 -0.59 -14.68 2.20
C LYS A 167 0.10 -13.50 1.53
N TRP A 168 -0.12 -12.31 2.08
CA TRP A 168 0.43 -11.06 1.57
C TRP A 168 1.24 -10.36 2.66
N CYS A 169 2.37 -9.80 2.28
CA CYS A 169 3.23 -9.03 3.14
C CYS A 169 3.59 -7.70 2.47
N ILE A 170 3.18 -6.59 3.08
CA ILE A 170 3.51 -5.23 2.64
C ILE A 170 4.35 -4.57 3.73
N ALA A 171 5.54 -4.14 3.36
CA ALA A 171 6.36 -3.30 4.23
C ALA A 171 6.09 -1.82 3.97
N VAL A 172 6.19 -1.01 5.00
CA VAL A 172 5.93 0.44 4.94
C VAL A 172 7.02 1.18 5.70
N GLY A 173 7.59 2.19 5.09
CA GLY A 173 8.58 3.07 5.71
C GLY A 173 8.51 4.49 5.16
N PHE A 174 9.18 5.44 5.80
CA PHE A 174 9.18 6.82 5.33
C PHE A 174 10.10 7.01 4.13
N HIS A 175 11.35 6.53 4.20
CA HIS A 175 12.31 6.74 3.12
C HIS A 175 12.14 5.73 1.98
N PRO A 176 12.29 6.18 0.72
CA PRO A 176 12.30 5.28 -0.43
C PRO A 176 13.59 4.46 -0.43
N LEU A 177 13.47 3.15 -0.72
CA LEU A 177 14.63 2.25 -0.81
C LEU A 177 15.49 2.51 -2.03
N VAL A 178 14.91 3.06 -3.08
CA VAL A 178 15.52 3.23 -4.40
C VAL A 178 15.74 4.69 -4.68
N ALA A 179 16.88 5.03 -5.28
CA ALA A 179 17.15 6.38 -5.74
C ALA A 179 16.33 6.69 -7.01
N CYS A 180 15.88 7.94 -7.14
CA CYS A 180 15.33 8.43 -8.39
C CYS A 180 16.48 9.02 -9.21
N GLU A 181 16.96 8.29 -10.20
CA GLU A 181 17.79 8.85 -11.23
C GLU A 181 16.93 9.11 -12.47
N GLU A 182 16.92 10.34 -12.96
CA GLU A 182 16.10 10.75 -14.11
C GLU A 182 16.52 10.09 -15.42
N ASP A 183 17.71 9.48 -15.49
CA ASP A 183 18.33 9.06 -16.75
C ASP A 183 18.82 7.60 -16.82
N THR A 184 18.66 6.79 -15.78
CA THR A 184 19.17 5.40 -15.85
C THR A 184 18.07 4.37 -15.67
N SER A 185 18.04 3.43 -16.62
CA SER A 185 17.16 2.26 -16.62
C SER A 185 17.47 1.23 -15.49
N GLN A 186 18.44 1.53 -14.61
CA GLN A 186 18.84 0.69 -13.48
C GLN A 186 18.60 1.42 -12.17
N THR A 187 17.52 1.06 -11.51
CA THR A 187 17.16 1.55 -10.19
C THR A 187 17.88 0.72 -9.13
N GLU A 188 19.08 1.16 -8.71
CA GLU A 188 19.79 0.51 -7.62
C GLU A 188 19.25 0.96 -6.26
N PRO A 189 19.19 0.06 -5.24
CA PRO A 189 18.85 0.47 -3.89
C PRO A 189 19.88 1.46 -3.35
N LYS A 190 19.41 2.47 -2.62
CA LYS A 190 20.30 3.38 -1.90
C LYS A 190 21.20 2.57 -0.97
N ARG A 191 22.47 2.94 -0.88
CA ARG A 191 23.50 2.19 -0.15
C ARG A 191 23.10 1.92 1.31
N GLU A 192 22.50 2.90 1.99
CA GLU A 192 22.02 2.80 3.37
C GLU A 192 20.85 1.82 3.55
N PHE A 193 20.06 1.57 2.51
CA PHE A 193 18.91 0.66 2.54
C PHE A 193 19.15 -0.67 1.84
N GLN A 194 20.37 -0.93 1.37
CA GLN A 194 20.70 -2.15 0.63
C GLN A 194 20.46 -3.42 1.45
N SER A 195 20.79 -3.41 2.75
CA SER A 195 20.53 -4.53 3.67
C SER A 195 19.04 -4.76 3.85
N LEU A 196 18.24 -3.69 4.06
CA LEU A 196 16.80 -3.77 4.22
C LEU A 196 16.12 -4.31 2.96
N HIS A 197 16.53 -3.80 1.79
CA HIS A 197 16.06 -4.29 0.49
C HIS A 197 16.39 -5.78 0.30
N GLY A 198 17.60 -6.21 0.67
CA GLY A 198 18.01 -7.62 0.63
C GLY A 198 17.13 -8.52 1.50
N VAL A 199 16.78 -8.07 2.70
CA VAL A 199 15.87 -8.79 3.60
C VAL A 199 14.49 -8.92 2.96
N PHE A 200 13.92 -7.85 2.41
CA PHE A 200 12.61 -7.90 1.76
C PHE A 200 12.57 -8.89 0.59
N LEU A 201 13.60 -8.89 -0.25
CA LEU A 201 13.69 -9.84 -1.37
C LEU A 201 13.88 -11.29 -0.90
N LYS A 202 14.68 -11.50 0.16
CA LYS A 202 14.96 -12.84 0.69
C LYS A 202 13.71 -13.49 1.27
N TYR A 203 12.89 -12.71 1.98
CA TYR A 203 11.72 -13.22 2.70
C TYR A 203 10.40 -13.01 1.94
N GLY A 204 10.47 -12.55 0.69
CA GLY A 204 9.29 -12.49 -0.19
C GLY A 204 8.27 -11.43 0.21
N VAL A 205 8.72 -10.25 0.66
CA VAL A 205 7.83 -9.10 0.82
C VAL A 205 7.26 -8.72 -0.56
N ASP A 206 5.94 -8.60 -0.69
CA ASP A 206 5.27 -8.36 -1.97
C ASP A 206 5.42 -6.93 -2.46
N ALA A 207 5.35 -5.97 -1.53
CA ALA A 207 5.44 -4.56 -1.86
C ALA A 207 6.03 -3.73 -0.71
N TYR A 208 6.63 -2.61 -1.07
CA TYR A 208 7.08 -1.58 -0.14
C TYR A 208 6.41 -0.25 -0.45
N ILE A 209 5.79 0.36 0.54
CA ILE A 209 5.15 1.66 0.43
C ILE A 209 6.00 2.70 1.18
N SER A 210 6.35 3.78 0.52
CA SER A 210 7.19 4.83 1.10
C SER A 210 6.72 6.24 0.76
N GLY A 211 7.39 7.21 1.34
CA GLY A 211 7.36 8.59 0.92
C GLY A 211 7.93 8.79 -0.49
N PRO A 212 7.90 10.01 -1.01
CA PRO A 212 8.34 10.32 -2.36
C PRO A 212 9.85 10.09 -2.51
N ALA A 213 10.22 9.33 -3.54
CA ALA A 213 11.62 9.04 -3.83
C ALA A 213 12.37 10.25 -4.41
N CYS A 214 11.65 11.14 -5.06
CA CYS A 214 12.18 12.25 -5.84
C CYS A 214 11.85 13.62 -5.21
N ALA A 215 11.91 13.72 -3.90
CA ALA A 215 12.13 15.02 -3.31
C ALA A 215 13.60 15.36 -3.58
N ASN A 216 13.89 15.90 -4.76
CA ASN A 216 15.19 16.46 -5.04
C ASN A 216 15.55 17.36 -3.87
N ASP A 217 16.56 16.93 -3.14
CA ASP A 217 17.41 17.68 -2.26
C ASP A 217 16.76 18.99 -1.77
N VAL A 218 16.03 18.87 -0.68
CA VAL A 218 15.98 19.98 0.22
C VAL A 218 17.39 20.04 0.82
N GLU A 219 18.34 20.51 0.00
CA GLU A 219 19.54 21.11 0.53
C GLU A 219 19.07 22.01 1.67
N GLU A 220 19.49 21.67 2.87
CA GLU A 220 19.44 22.56 4.04
C GLU A 220 20.26 23.81 3.71
N ARG A 221 19.70 24.71 2.91
CA ARG A 221 20.19 26.09 2.79
C ARG A 221 19.10 26.98 3.35
N PRO A 222 19.38 27.65 4.46
CA PRO A 222 18.49 28.67 4.94
C PRO A 222 18.45 29.81 3.91
N ILE A 223 17.21 30.16 3.52
CA ILE A 223 16.89 31.42 2.82
C ILE A 223 17.34 31.50 1.34
N ALA A 224 16.67 30.74 0.48
CA ALA A 224 16.49 31.14 -0.91
C ALA A 224 15.02 31.02 -1.29
N LYS A 225 14.42 32.06 -1.83
CA LYS A 225 13.03 32.13 -2.30
C LYS A 225 12.77 30.95 -3.27
N PRO A 226 11.64 30.22 -3.15
CA PRO A 226 11.35 29.13 -4.06
C PRO A 226 11.21 29.67 -5.47
N LYS A 227 12.04 29.17 -6.39
CA LYS A 227 11.84 29.39 -7.82
C LYS A 227 10.49 28.76 -8.18
N THR A 228 9.58 29.57 -8.65
CA THR A 228 8.30 29.20 -9.20
C THR A 228 8.50 28.17 -10.31
N GLY A 229 7.97 26.94 -10.15
CA GLY A 229 7.81 26.02 -11.28
C GLY A 229 7.98 24.53 -11.06
N THR A 230 8.48 24.04 -9.92
CA THR A 230 8.53 22.60 -9.69
C THR A 230 7.37 22.17 -8.81
N ALA A 231 6.34 21.57 -9.41
CA ALA A 231 5.28 20.91 -8.68
C ALA A 231 5.91 19.78 -7.85
N ARG A 232 5.98 19.95 -6.52
CA ARG A 232 6.47 18.93 -5.61
C ARG A 232 5.46 17.78 -5.60
N TYR A 233 5.88 16.62 -6.04
CA TYR A 233 5.13 15.41 -5.85
C TYR A 233 4.86 15.16 -4.36
N LYS A 234 3.58 14.97 -4.00
CA LYS A 234 3.13 14.79 -2.60
C LYS A 234 2.27 13.54 -2.44
N GLY A 235 2.56 12.48 -3.18
CA GLY A 235 1.87 11.20 -3.08
C GLY A 235 2.79 10.08 -2.59
N PRO A 236 2.24 8.98 -2.04
CA PRO A 236 3.02 7.81 -1.66
C PRO A 236 3.54 7.05 -2.87
N LEU A 237 4.70 6.41 -2.70
CA LEU A 237 5.33 5.56 -3.69
C LEU A 237 5.09 4.10 -3.36
N LEU A 238 4.61 3.32 -4.33
CA LEU A 238 4.53 1.86 -4.24
C LEU A 238 5.65 1.23 -5.06
N THR A 239 6.49 0.47 -4.39
CA THR A 239 7.56 -0.33 -5.01
C THR A 239 7.19 -1.81 -4.94
N LYS A 240 6.97 -2.46 -6.09
CA LYS A 240 6.80 -3.92 -6.13
C LYS A 240 8.15 -4.58 -5.87
N MET A 241 8.19 -5.49 -4.91
CA MET A 241 9.40 -6.23 -4.55
C MET A 241 9.53 -7.47 -5.45
N SER A 242 10.04 -7.27 -6.66
CA SER A 242 10.31 -8.37 -7.61
C SER A 242 11.63 -8.12 -8.31
N ARG A 243 12.42 -9.19 -8.49
CA ARG A 243 13.72 -9.12 -9.17
C ARG A 243 13.62 -8.66 -10.64
N ASN A 244 12.45 -8.78 -11.24
CA ASN A 244 12.24 -8.54 -12.69
C ASN A 244 11.21 -7.46 -12.99
N SER A 245 10.75 -6.66 -12.02
CA SER A 245 9.72 -5.64 -12.23
C SER A 245 10.35 -4.25 -12.33
N PRO A 246 10.13 -3.51 -13.42
CA PRO A 246 10.48 -2.10 -13.46
C PRO A 246 9.64 -1.35 -12.42
N TYR A 247 10.27 -0.46 -11.68
CA TYR A 247 9.59 0.41 -10.74
C TYR A 247 8.76 1.43 -11.50
N SER A 248 7.44 1.42 -11.31
CA SER A 248 6.56 2.43 -11.88
C SER A 248 6.36 3.54 -10.84
N MET A 249 6.75 4.75 -11.20
CA MET A 249 6.58 5.94 -10.38
C MET A 249 5.65 6.92 -11.07
N GLU A 250 4.44 7.07 -10.54
CA GLU A 250 3.55 8.13 -10.98
C GLU A 250 3.70 9.35 -10.05
N LYS A 251 4.09 10.49 -10.64
CA LYS A 251 4.34 11.76 -9.93
C LYS A 251 3.05 12.59 -9.83
N VAL A 252 2.03 12.12 -9.12
CA VAL A 252 0.76 12.86 -8.98
C VAL A 252 0.48 13.18 -7.51
N ASN A 253 -0.01 14.39 -7.25
CA ASN A 253 -0.49 14.77 -5.93
C ASN A 253 -1.77 14.01 -5.58
N GLY A 254 -1.73 13.25 -4.48
CA GLY A 254 -2.88 12.44 -4.09
C GLY A 254 -2.54 11.42 -3.01
N PHE A 255 -3.26 10.32 -3.05
CA PHE A 255 -3.07 9.17 -2.18
C PHE A 255 -3.34 7.87 -2.93
N LEU A 256 -2.91 6.74 -2.39
CA LEU A 256 -3.17 5.43 -2.98
C LEU A 256 -4.32 4.75 -2.24
N LEU A 257 -5.27 4.22 -3.00
CA LEU A 257 -6.25 3.24 -2.54
C LEU A 257 -5.74 1.85 -2.92
N HIS A 258 -5.54 1.01 -1.94
CA HIS A 258 -5.11 -0.37 -2.13
C HIS A 258 -6.29 -1.32 -1.98
N LYS A 259 -6.43 -2.22 -2.95
CA LYS A 259 -7.32 -3.37 -2.91
C LYS A 259 -6.48 -4.63 -2.76
N VAL A 260 -6.71 -5.40 -1.72
CA VAL A 260 -6.06 -6.70 -1.49
C VAL A 260 -7.12 -7.77 -1.55
N SER A 261 -6.97 -8.67 -2.52
CA SER A 261 -7.82 -9.85 -2.69
C SER A 261 -7.05 -11.12 -2.35
N ALA A 262 -7.71 -12.26 -2.45
CA ALA A 262 -7.01 -13.54 -2.34
C ALA A 262 -6.03 -13.80 -3.50
N LEU A 263 -6.12 -13.08 -4.61
CA LEU A 263 -5.36 -13.34 -5.83
C LEU A 263 -4.33 -12.25 -6.16
N GLU A 264 -4.61 -11.01 -5.78
CA GLU A 264 -3.81 -9.86 -6.21
C GLU A 264 -3.85 -8.70 -5.22
N ILE A 265 -2.83 -7.84 -5.30
CA ILE A 265 -2.80 -6.51 -4.70
C ILE A 265 -2.84 -5.50 -5.85
N VAL A 266 -3.86 -4.63 -5.84
CA VAL A 266 -4.02 -3.55 -6.82
C VAL A 266 -4.01 -2.21 -6.08
N SER A 267 -3.28 -1.24 -6.62
CA SER A 267 -3.20 0.11 -6.06
C SER A 267 -3.68 1.11 -7.08
N TYR A 268 -4.61 1.95 -6.68
CA TYR A 268 -5.19 3.01 -7.49
C TYR A 268 -4.70 4.35 -6.96
N LEU A 269 -4.18 5.19 -7.83
CA LEU A 269 -3.87 6.56 -7.48
C LEU A 269 -5.17 7.37 -7.47
N VAL A 270 -5.39 8.10 -6.39
CA VAL A 270 -6.54 9.03 -6.27
C VAL A 270 -5.99 10.43 -6.14
N THR A 271 -6.37 11.30 -7.08
CA THR A 271 -5.96 12.71 -7.08
C THR A 271 -6.71 13.52 -6.02
N LEU A 272 -6.27 14.74 -5.76
CA LEU A 272 -6.98 15.66 -4.85
C LEU A 272 -8.35 16.07 -5.40
N GLU A 273 -8.54 16.03 -6.70
CA GLU A 273 -9.82 16.28 -7.40
C GLU A 273 -10.78 15.08 -7.27
N GLY A 274 -10.23 13.91 -6.92
CA GLY A 274 -10.99 12.67 -6.71
C GLY A 274 -11.04 11.76 -7.93
N ASP A 275 -10.20 12.01 -8.92
CA ASP A 275 -10.02 11.13 -10.06
C ASP A 275 -9.22 9.90 -9.64
N VAL A 276 -9.59 8.74 -10.16
CA VAL A 276 -8.91 7.46 -9.95
C VAL A 276 -8.16 7.13 -11.23
N VAL A 277 -6.84 7.04 -11.11
CA VAL A 277 -5.91 6.77 -12.22
C VAL A 277 -5.28 5.38 -12.06
#